data_5ab937b1bc963810a315b665dde5d0bd
#
_entry.id   5ab937b1bc963810a315b665dde5d0bd
#
_cell.length_a   1.000
_cell.length_b   1.000
_cell.length_c   1.000
_cell.angle_alpha   90.00
_cell.angle_beta   90.00
_cell.angle_gamma   90.00
#
_symmetry.space_group_name_H-M   'P 1'
#
loop_
_entity.id
_entity.type
_entity.pdbx_description
1 polymer ?
#
loop_
_entity_poly.entity_id
_entity_poly.type
_entity_poly.pdbx_seq_one_letter_code
_entity_poly.pdbx_strand_id
1 'polypeptide(L)'
;MHILLANKALIPVFAYGGTERVVWDLGKMLVQMGHRVTYLVPAGSSCDFAHVMAIDPGKGWHEQIPADVDIAHFQFDPEFAADTQPDCPYVVTEHGNARAGWPLPRNTVFVSRDHAARYGSTSFVHNGLDWAAYGPVDWAQPRSHHHFLGKAAWRVKNVKGAIQVARRAGVE
;
A
#
# COMPACT_ATOMS: atom_id res chain seq x y z
N MET A 1 -12.92 4.71 16.34
CA MET A 1 -11.55 4.23 16.64
C MET A 1 -10.55 5.25 16.15
N HIS A 2 -9.38 5.32 16.76
CA HIS A 2 -8.22 6.02 16.22
C HIS A 2 -7.29 5.02 15.54
N ILE A 3 -7.10 5.17 14.24
CA ILE A 3 -6.33 4.24 13.40
C ILE A 3 -5.07 4.96 12.90
N LEU A 4 -3.90 4.38 13.16
CA LEU A 4 -2.65 4.86 12.58
C LEU A 4 -2.35 4.06 11.30
N LEU A 5 -2.06 4.76 10.21
CA LEU A 5 -1.61 4.18 8.94
C LEU A 5 -0.14 4.57 8.70
N ALA A 6 0.78 3.60 8.81
CA ALA A 6 2.20 3.83 8.62
C ALA A 6 2.67 3.41 7.21
N ASN A 7 3.34 4.32 6.49
CA ASN A 7 3.89 4.06 5.17
C ASN A 7 5.24 4.75 4.96
N LYS A 8 6.17 4.09 4.27
CA LYS A 8 7.54 4.59 4.00
C LYS A 8 7.65 5.54 2.80
N ALA A 9 6.54 5.84 2.13
CA ALA A 9 6.52 6.73 0.98
C ALA A 9 5.65 7.97 1.22
N LEU A 10 5.97 9.05 0.49
CA LEU A 10 5.21 10.32 0.55
C LEU A 10 3.76 10.12 0.10
N ILE A 11 2.85 10.84 0.74
CA ILE A 11 1.45 10.99 0.36
C ILE A 11 1.06 12.49 0.30
N PRO A 12 0.12 12.89 -0.59
CA PRO A 12 -0.43 12.11 -1.69
C PRO A 12 0.60 11.85 -2.79
N VAL A 13 0.36 10.83 -3.62
CA VAL A 13 1.22 10.57 -4.78
C VAL A 13 0.56 11.07 -6.06
N PHE A 14 1.29 11.89 -6.82
CA PHE A 14 0.77 12.51 -8.05
C PHE A 14 1.21 11.80 -9.33
N ALA A 15 2.22 10.94 -9.24
CA ALA A 15 2.77 10.20 -10.37
C ALA A 15 2.65 8.68 -10.16
N TYR A 16 3.77 7.98 -10.18
CA TYR A 16 3.80 6.53 -9.95
C TYR A 16 3.77 6.22 -8.45
N GLY A 17 2.85 5.34 -8.03
CA GLY A 17 2.70 4.92 -6.64
C GLY A 17 1.40 4.15 -6.41
N GLY A 18 1.44 2.84 -6.61
CA GLY A 18 0.25 1.98 -6.45
C GLY A 18 -0.12 1.78 -4.98
N THR A 19 0.85 1.42 -4.16
CA THR A 19 0.64 1.21 -2.71
C THR A 19 0.20 2.50 -2.02
N GLU A 20 0.83 3.62 -2.37
CA GLU A 20 0.55 4.93 -1.79
C GLU A 20 -0.90 5.37 -2.06
N ARG A 21 -1.45 5.07 -3.25
CA ARG A 21 -2.87 5.32 -3.56
C ARG A 21 -3.80 4.45 -2.73
N VAL A 22 -3.48 3.17 -2.58
CA VAL A 22 -4.25 2.26 -1.73
C VAL A 22 -4.27 2.75 -0.28
N VAL A 23 -3.12 3.20 0.24
CA VAL A 23 -3.01 3.74 1.61
C VAL A 23 -3.80 5.03 1.76
N TRP A 24 -3.73 5.93 0.78
CA TRP A 24 -4.49 7.18 0.75
C TRP A 24 -5.98 6.92 0.75
N ASP A 25 -6.47 6.07 -0.19
CA ASP A 25 -7.89 5.76 -0.33
C ASP A 25 -8.42 4.99 0.90
N LEU A 26 -7.61 4.09 1.49
CA LEU A 26 -7.96 3.41 2.74
C LEU A 26 -8.23 4.41 3.86
N GLY A 27 -7.32 5.36 4.09
CA GLY A 27 -7.51 6.35 5.14
C GLY A 27 -8.69 7.28 4.87
N LYS A 28 -8.91 7.68 3.61
CA LYS A 28 -10.09 8.44 3.20
C LYS A 28 -11.40 7.71 3.54
N MET A 29 -11.48 6.42 3.18
CA MET A 29 -12.66 5.60 3.48
C MET A 29 -12.86 5.41 4.99
N LEU A 30 -11.79 5.18 5.75
CA LEU A 30 -11.87 5.06 7.21
C LEU A 30 -12.40 6.34 7.86
N VAL A 31 -11.98 7.52 7.40
CA VAL A 31 -12.51 8.81 7.87
C VAL A 31 -14.00 8.95 7.53
N GLN A 32 -14.42 8.57 6.32
CA GLN A 32 -15.83 8.58 5.91
C GLN A 32 -16.70 7.61 6.73
N MET A 33 -16.11 6.52 7.24
CA MET A 33 -16.75 5.58 8.16
C MET A 33 -16.81 6.10 9.62
N GLY A 34 -16.30 7.31 9.89
CA GLY A 34 -16.32 7.94 11.22
C GLY A 34 -15.14 7.58 12.11
N HIS A 35 -14.05 7.04 11.57
CA HIS A 35 -12.83 6.79 12.31
C HIS A 35 -11.91 8.01 12.29
N ARG A 36 -11.14 8.21 13.36
CA ARG A 36 -10.01 9.13 13.37
C ARG A 36 -8.81 8.43 12.74
N VAL A 37 -8.18 9.07 11.76
CA VAL A 37 -7.01 8.52 11.07
C VAL A 37 -5.81 9.44 11.27
N THR A 38 -4.66 8.83 11.57
CA THR A 38 -3.36 9.47 11.56
C THR A 38 -2.44 8.73 10.61
N TYR A 39 -1.86 9.44 9.65
CA TYR A 39 -0.80 8.91 8.81
C TYR A 39 0.57 9.14 9.45
N LEU A 40 1.37 8.08 9.62
CA LEU A 40 2.79 8.15 9.98
C LEU A 40 3.60 7.91 8.70
N VAL A 41 4.11 9.00 8.12
CA VAL A 41 4.66 9.02 6.76
C VAL A 41 5.86 9.97 6.67
N PRO A 42 6.70 9.92 5.62
CA PRO A 42 7.85 10.80 5.50
C PRO A 42 7.49 12.30 5.57
N ALA A 43 8.42 13.10 6.09
CA ALA A 43 8.32 14.55 6.08
C ALA A 43 8.10 15.08 4.65
N GLY A 44 7.23 16.10 4.51
CA GLY A 44 6.78 16.61 3.21
C GLY A 44 5.48 15.98 2.70
N SER A 45 4.94 14.99 3.40
CA SER A 45 3.58 14.49 3.16
C SER A 45 2.53 15.47 3.66
N SER A 46 1.34 15.45 3.07
CA SER A 46 0.19 16.28 3.47
C SER A 46 -1.13 15.53 3.28
N CYS A 47 -2.14 15.91 4.06
CA CYS A 47 -3.51 15.37 3.94
C CYS A 47 -4.49 16.42 4.46
N ASP A 48 -5.63 16.56 3.78
CA ASP A 48 -6.69 17.53 4.13
C ASP A 48 -7.84 16.90 4.95
N PHE A 49 -7.91 15.58 5.03
CA PHE A 49 -8.97 14.86 5.75
C PHE A 49 -8.48 14.07 6.97
N ALA A 50 -7.18 13.92 7.17
CA ALA A 50 -6.59 13.16 8.27
C ALA A 50 -5.35 13.86 8.84
N HIS A 51 -4.98 13.50 10.06
CA HIS A 51 -3.75 14.01 10.69
C HIS A 51 -2.52 13.37 10.04
N VAL A 52 -1.46 14.15 9.85
CA VAL A 52 -0.17 13.67 9.32
C VAL A 52 0.93 13.88 10.35
N MET A 53 1.62 12.80 10.67
CA MET A 53 2.83 12.79 11.50
C MET A 53 4.03 12.43 10.63
N ALA A 54 5.09 13.21 10.73
CA ALA A 54 6.34 12.89 10.04
C ALA A 54 7.07 11.77 10.78
N ILE A 55 7.58 10.80 10.01
CA ILE A 55 8.47 9.75 10.53
C ILE A 55 9.74 10.41 11.06
N ASP A 56 10.10 10.07 12.29
CA ASP A 56 11.38 10.40 12.91
C ASP A 56 12.35 9.23 12.69
N PRO A 57 13.39 9.38 11.86
CA PRO A 57 14.32 8.28 11.59
C PRO A 57 15.20 7.90 12.80
N GLY A 58 15.22 8.74 13.85
CA GLY A 58 15.95 8.47 15.08
C GLY A 58 15.20 7.62 16.10
N LYS A 59 13.91 7.29 15.82
CA LYS A 59 13.04 6.53 16.73
C LYS A 59 12.62 5.20 16.14
N GLY A 60 12.39 4.21 17.02
CA GLY A 60 11.72 2.97 16.66
C GLY A 60 10.26 3.20 16.24
N TRP A 61 9.70 2.29 15.45
CA TRP A 61 8.30 2.42 15.00
C TRP A 61 7.32 2.43 16.16
N HIS A 62 7.53 1.62 17.18
CA HIS A 62 6.67 1.54 18.37
C HIS A 62 6.66 2.85 19.17
N GLU A 63 7.79 3.58 19.23
CA GLU A 63 7.92 4.85 19.96
C GLU A 63 7.17 6.01 19.30
N GLN A 64 6.78 5.85 18.03
CA GLN A 64 6.11 6.88 17.23
C GLN A 64 4.59 6.70 17.18
N ILE A 65 4.06 5.66 17.82
CA ILE A 65 2.62 5.42 17.87
C ILE A 65 2.04 6.24 19.03
N PRO A 66 1.09 7.19 18.76
CA PRO A 66 0.41 7.91 19.82
C PRO A 66 -0.32 6.97 20.78
N ALA A 67 -0.28 7.28 22.07
CA ALA A 67 -0.86 6.43 23.14
C ALA A 67 -2.38 6.24 23.02
N ASP A 68 -3.07 7.10 22.26
CA ASP A 68 -4.51 7.05 22.05
C ASP A 68 -4.91 6.35 20.73
N VAL A 69 -3.96 5.65 20.09
CA VAL A 69 -4.20 4.82 18.90
C VAL A 69 -4.81 3.49 19.33
N ASP A 70 -5.97 3.15 18.77
CA ASP A 70 -6.65 1.88 19.03
C ASP A 70 -6.03 0.71 18.23
N ILE A 71 -5.52 1.02 17.02
CA ILE A 71 -4.85 0.03 16.14
C ILE A 71 -3.86 0.71 15.20
N ALA A 72 -2.67 0.12 15.04
CA ALA A 72 -1.68 0.56 14.07
C ALA A 72 -1.67 -0.38 12.84
N HIS A 73 -1.73 0.18 11.64
CA HIS A 73 -1.68 -0.56 10.38
C HIS A 73 -0.43 -0.17 9.59
N PHE A 74 0.51 -1.09 9.52
CA PHE A 74 1.76 -0.91 8.77
C PHE A 74 1.61 -1.44 7.35
N GLN A 75 2.06 -0.66 6.36
CA GLN A 75 2.08 -1.05 4.94
C GLN A 75 3.41 -1.70 4.53
N PHE A 76 4.14 -2.18 5.49
CA PHE A 76 5.45 -2.85 5.42
C PHE A 76 5.69 -3.60 6.72
N ASP A 77 6.60 -4.57 6.71
CA ASP A 77 7.05 -5.20 7.97
C ASP A 77 7.87 -4.19 8.79
N PRO A 78 7.42 -3.80 9.99
CA PRO A 78 8.15 -2.90 10.87
C PRO A 78 9.34 -3.56 11.59
N GLU A 79 9.51 -4.89 11.42
CA GLU A 79 10.61 -5.69 11.99
C GLU A 79 10.71 -5.55 13.52
N PHE A 80 9.57 -5.57 14.21
CA PHE A 80 9.54 -5.48 15.68
C PHE A 80 10.27 -6.65 16.33
N ALA A 81 11.22 -6.36 17.21
CA ALA A 81 11.78 -7.34 18.14
C ALA A 81 10.79 -7.65 19.28
N ALA A 82 11.06 -8.68 20.04
CA ALA A 82 10.15 -9.10 21.13
C ALA A 82 9.95 -8.00 22.20
N ASP A 83 10.97 -7.19 22.41
CA ASP A 83 11.00 -6.09 23.39
C ASP A 83 10.60 -4.72 22.82
N THR A 84 10.30 -4.65 21.52
CA THR A 84 9.92 -3.41 20.82
C THR A 84 8.52 -3.48 20.21
N GLN A 85 7.66 -4.33 20.76
CA GLN A 85 6.26 -4.43 20.33
C GLN A 85 5.50 -3.15 20.69
N PRO A 86 4.55 -2.70 19.84
CA PRO A 86 3.68 -1.58 20.20
C PRO A 86 2.71 -1.95 21.35
N ASP A 87 2.30 -0.96 22.12
CA ASP A 87 1.33 -1.13 23.22
C ASP A 87 -0.11 -1.34 22.70
N CYS A 88 -0.38 -1.05 21.43
CA CYS A 88 -1.68 -1.26 20.81
C CYS A 88 -1.65 -2.45 19.83
N PRO A 89 -2.80 -3.06 19.51
CA PRO A 89 -2.91 -4.02 18.43
C PRO A 89 -2.38 -3.45 17.11
N TYR A 90 -1.75 -4.29 16.29
CA TYR A 90 -1.30 -3.86 14.98
C TYR A 90 -1.55 -4.92 13.90
N VAL A 91 -1.61 -4.48 12.66
CA VAL A 91 -1.70 -5.32 11.45
C VAL A 91 -0.66 -4.86 10.43
N VAL A 92 -0.17 -5.80 9.64
CA VAL A 92 0.77 -5.53 8.54
C VAL A 92 0.13 -5.92 7.23
N THR A 93 0.13 -5.04 6.22
CA THR A 93 -0.18 -5.44 4.84
C THR A 93 1.11 -5.60 4.05
N GLU A 94 1.36 -6.83 3.59
CA GLU A 94 2.47 -7.11 2.69
C GLU A 94 2.03 -6.88 1.23
N HIS A 95 2.56 -5.82 0.61
CA HIS A 95 2.21 -5.43 -0.75
C HIS A 95 3.12 -6.05 -1.81
N GLY A 96 4.30 -6.48 -1.43
CA GLY A 96 5.32 -7.02 -2.31
C GLY A 96 5.64 -8.48 -2.02
N ASN A 97 6.85 -8.87 -2.35
CA ASN A 97 7.39 -10.15 -1.94
C ASN A 97 8.36 -9.90 -0.79
N ALA A 98 8.08 -10.48 0.34
CA ALA A 98 9.01 -10.46 1.46
C ALA A 98 10.33 -11.15 1.10
N ARG A 99 11.38 -10.80 1.80
CA ARG A 99 12.72 -11.44 1.64
C ARG A 99 12.60 -12.93 1.90
N ALA A 100 13.13 -13.75 1.00
CA ALA A 100 13.14 -15.20 1.14
C ALA A 100 13.73 -15.64 2.50
N GLY A 101 13.02 -16.50 3.22
CA GLY A 101 13.41 -16.99 4.53
C GLY A 101 13.23 -16.01 5.71
N TRP A 102 12.70 -14.82 5.45
CA TRP A 102 12.40 -13.85 6.52
C TRP A 102 11.05 -14.18 7.15
N PRO A 103 10.97 -14.34 8.49
CA PRO A 103 9.72 -14.61 9.16
C PRO A 103 8.85 -13.34 9.15
N LEU A 104 7.62 -13.46 8.64
CA LEU A 104 6.66 -12.38 8.70
C LEU A 104 5.89 -12.37 10.02
N PRO A 105 5.44 -11.21 10.52
CA PRO A 105 4.56 -11.14 11.68
C PRO A 105 3.29 -11.99 11.50
N ARG A 106 2.79 -12.59 12.60
CA ARG A 106 1.59 -13.46 12.55
C ARG A 106 0.33 -12.73 12.06
N ASN A 107 0.26 -11.43 12.26
CA ASN A 107 -0.81 -10.52 11.88
C ASN A 107 -0.57 -9.89 10.48
N THR A 108 0.21 -10.55 9.63
CA THR A 108 0.39 -10.14 8.23
C THR A 108 -0.81 -10.53 7.38
N VAL A 109 -1.32 -9.58 6.63
CA VAL A 109 -2.38 -9.70 5.63
C VAL A 109 -1.79 -9.49 4.25
N PHE A 110 -2.16 -10.34 3.30
CA PHE A 110 -1.65 -10.28 1.93
C PHE A 110 -2.67 -9.66 0.97
N VAL A 111 -2.22 -9.21 -0.19
CA VAL A 111 -3.09 -8.50 -1.15
C VAL A 111 -3.84 -9.43 -2.12
N SER A 112 -3.64 -10.74 -2.02
CA SER A 112 -4.42 -11.74 -2.77
C SER A 112 -4.32 -13.13 -2.14
N ARG A 113 -5.26 -14.02 -2.50
CA ARG A 113 -5.25 -15.42 -2.06
C ARG A 113 -3.96 -16.14 -2.48
N ASP A 114 -3.52 -15.97 -3.72
CA ASP A 114 -2.29 -16.57 -4.22
C ASP A 114 -1.07 -16.04 -3.47
N HIS A 115 -1.05 -14.72 -3.21
CA HIS A 115 0.02 -14.11 -2.42
C HIS A 115 0.08 -14.72 -1.01
N ALA A 116 -1.04 -14.81 -0.29
CA ALA A 116 -1.09 -15.43 1.02
C ALA A 116 -0.64 -16.90 1.00
N ALA A 117 -1.12 -17.69 0.03
CA ALA A 117 -0.77 -19.10 -0.10
C ALA A 117 0.73 -19.34 -0.28
N ARG A 118 1.44 -18.47 -1.00
CA ARG A 118 2.91 -18.54 -1.16
C ARG A 118 3.68 -18.40 0.16
N TYR A 119 3.07 -17.78 1.16
CA TYR A 119 3.62 -17.61 2.51
C TYR A 119 2.95 -18.51 3.56
N GLY A 120 2.20 -19.53 3.13
CA GLY A 120 1.52 -20.46 4.03
C GLY A 120 0.38 -19.85 4.83
N SER A 121 -0.19 -18.71 4.36
CA SER A 121 -1.27 -17.98 5.02
C SER A 121 -2.57 -18.07 4.23
N THR A 122 -3.70 -17.87 4.93
CA THR A 122 -5.03 -17.69 4.33
C THR A 122 -5.55 -16.26 4.48
N SER A 123 -4.81 -15.39 5.18
CA SER A 123 -5.21 -14.01 5.46
C SER A 123 -4.90 -13.12 4.27
N PHE A 124 -5.92 -12.65 3.56
CA PHE A 124 -5.73 -11.69 2.47
C PHE A 124 -6.92 -10.72 2.36
N VAL A 125 -6.62 -9.54 1.85
CA VAL A 125 -7.60 -8.52 1.43
C VAL A 125 -7.10 -7.93 0.12
N HIS A 126 -7.96 -7.89 -0.90
CA HIS A 126 -7.59 -7.26 -2.17
C HIS A 126 -7.45 -5.74 -1.99
N ASN A 127 -6.50 -5.14 -2.72
CA ASN A 127 -6.37 -3.69 -2.76
C ASN A 127 -7.68 -3.06 -3.26
N GLY A 128 -8.16 -2.07 -2.53
CA GLY A 128 -9.28 -1.22 -2.91
C GLY A 128 -8.79 0.15 -3.39
N LEU A 129 -9.59 0.80 -4.20
CA LEU A 129 -9.39 2.17 -4.67
C LEU A 129 -10.73 2.91 -4.66
N ASP A 130 -10.68 4.23 -4.58
CA ASP A 130 -11.86 5.07 -4.80
C ASP A 130 -12.19 5.12 -6.30
N TRP A 131 -12.99 4.15 -6.77
CA TRP A 131 -13.35 4.04 -8.18
C TRP A 131 -14.11 5.25 -8.72
N ALA A 132 -14.80 6.01 -7.87
CA ALA A 132 -15.49 7.22 -8.28
C ALA A 132 -14.53 8.30 -8.80
N ALA A 133 -13.29 8.31 -8.30
CA ALA A 133 -12.24 9.23 -8.74
C ALA A 133 -11.71 8.94 -10.16
N TYR A 134 -11.99 7.76 -10.72
CA TYR A 134 -11.51 7.38 -12.05
C TYR A 134 -12.49 7.71 -13.20
N GLY A 135 -13.70 8.15 -12.87
CA GLY A 135 -14.73 8.48 -13.86
C GLY A 135 -15.33 7.25 -14.58
N PRO A 136 -16.31 7.45 -15.44
CA PRO A 136 -16.94 6.38 -16.20
C PRO A 136 -16.02 5.83 -17.28
N VAL A 137 -16.10 4.51 -17.52
CA VAL A 137 -15.40 3.84 -18.63
C VAL A 137 -16.40 3.57 -19.75
N ASP A 138 -16.15 4.13 -20.93
CA ASP A 138 -16.92 3.78 -22.13
C ASP A 138 -16.36 2.48 -22.75
N TRP A 139 -17.08 1.39 -22.51
CA TRP A 139 -16.71 0.06 -23.02
C TRP A 139 -16.98 -0.11 -24.52
N ALA A 140 -17.82 0.73 -25.12
CA ALA A 140 -18.15 0.70 -26.54
C ALA A 140 -17.12 1.45 -27.41
N GLN A 141 -16.25 2.26 -26.80
CA GLN A 141 -15.24 3.02 -27.51
C GLN A 141 -14.26 2.09 -28.24
N PRO A 142 -14.02 2.29 -29.54
CA PRO A 142 -13.03 1.51 -30.29
C PRO A 142 -11.63 1.60 -29.67
N ARG A 143 -10.92 0.49 -29.63
CA ARG A 143 -9.54 0.41 -29.11
C ARG A 143 -8.59 0.58 -30.29
N SER A 144 -7.90 1.72 -30.37
CA SER A 144 -6.99 2.07 -31.46
C SER A 144 -5.52 1.77 -31.16
N HIS A 145 -5.19 1.53 -29.88
CA HIS A 145 -3.81 1.30 -29.45
C HIS A 145 -3.74 0.40 -28.21
N HIS A 146 -2.58 -0.14 -27.96
CA HIS A 146 -2.24 -0.86 -26.73
C HIS A 146 -1.24 -0.03 -25.94
N HIS A 147 -1.31 -0.08 -24.62
CA HIS A 147 -0.36 0.62 -23.77
C HIS A 147 0.21 -0.29 -22.68
N PHE A 148 1.43 0.02 -22.27
CA PHE A 148 2.07 -0.58 -21.13
C PHE A 148 1.96 0.37 -19.92
N LEU A 149 1.32 -0.10 -18.86
CA LEU A 149 1.21 0.67 -17.62
C LEU A 149 2.13 0.09 -16.55
N GLY A 150 3.24 0.74 -16.31
CA GLY A 150 4.21 0.34 -15.29
C GLY A 150 5.49 1.15 -15.34
N LYS A 151 6.31 1.05 -14.30
CA LYS A 151 7.62 1.71 -14.24
C LYS A 151 8.58 0.94 -15.17
N ALA A 152 8.82 1.49 -16.37
CA ALA A 152 9.62 0.85 -17.42
C ALA A 152 11.05 0.49 -16.96
N ALA A 153 11.64 1.30 -16.05
CA ALA A 153 12.95 1.06 -15.49
C ALA A 153 13.01 -0.18 -14.55
N TRP A 154 11.87 -0.68 -14.09
CA TRP A 154 11.85 -1.85 -13.23
C TRP A 154 11.80 -3.14 -14.06
N ARG A 155 12.90 -3.90 -14.02
CA ARG A 155 13.01 -5.16 -14.78
C ARG A 155 11.84 -6.12 -14.54
N VAL A 156 11.33 -6.20 -13.32
CA VAL A 156 10.18 -7.05 -12.94
C VAL A 156 8.89 -6.68 -13.68
N LYS A 157 8.74 -5.43 -14.13
CA LYS A 157 7.57 -5.00 -14.93
C LYS A 157 7.64 -5.44 -16.38
N ASN A 158 8.81 -5.89 -16.85
CA ASN A 158 9.02 -6.55 -18.13
C ASN A 158 8.51 -5.75 -19.37
N VAL A 159 8.81 -4.45 -19.43
CA VAL A 159 8.43 -3.61 -20.59
C VAL A 159 8.94 -4.17 -21.93
N LYS A 160 10.15 -4.80 -21.93
CA LYS A 160 10.70 -5.43 -23.14
C LYS A 160 9.82 -6.58 -23.65
N GLY A 161 9.27 -7.39 -22.74
CA GLY A 161 8.33 -8.46 -23.08
C GLY A 161 7.02 -7.90 -23.64
N ALA A 162 6.48 -6.81 -23.07
CA ALA A 162 5.28 -6.15 -23.59
C ALA A 162 5.50 -5.66 -25.04
N ILE A 163 6.65 -5.02 -25.33
CA ILE A 163 7.01 -4.58 -26.69
C ILE A 163 7.12 -5.77 -27.65
N GLN A 164 7.74 -6.89 -27.22
CA GLN A 164 7.85 -8.08 -28.06
C GLN A 164 6.49 -8.69 -28.38
N VAL A 165 5.56 -8.73 -27.41
CA VAL A 165 4.20 -9.22 -27.63
C VAL A 165 3.47 -8.32 -28.64
N ALA A 166 3.50 -6.99 -28.45
CA ALA A 166 2.87 -6.04 -29.37
C ALA A 166 3.40 -6.21 -30.81
N ARG A 167 4.73 -6.28 -30.98
CA ARG A 167 5.36 -6.51 -32.27
C ARG A 167 4.91 -7.81 -32.94
N ARG A 168 4.85 -8.93 -32.20
CA ARG A 168 4.40 -10.22 -32.72
C ARG A 168 2.92 -10.22 -33.09
N ALA A 169 2.11 -9.48 -32.37
CA ALA A 169 0.68 -9.32 -32.64
C ALA A 169 0.38 -8.32 -33.76
N GLY A 170 1.38 -7.59 -34.26
CA GLY A 170 1.19 -6.56 -35.27
C GLY A 170 0.36 -5.36 -34.79
N VAL A 171 0.44 -5.04 -33.47
CA VAL A 171 -0.32 -3.94 -32.86
C VAL A 171 0.61 -2.86 -32.34
N GLU A 172 0.12 -1.61 -32.31
CA GLU A 172 0.81 -0.43 -31.78
C GLU A 172 0.48 -0.18 -30.28
#